data_6f8a9a74b31b2c26287a37b6f306dfd4
#
_entry.id   6f8a9a74b31b2c26287a37b6f306dfd4
#
_cell.length_a   1.000
_cell.length_b   1.000
_cell.length_c   1.000
_cell.angle_alpha   90.00
_cell.angle_beta   90.00
_cell.angle_gamma   90.00
#
_symmetry.space_group_name_H-M   'P 1'
#
loop_
_entity.id
_entity.type
_entity.pdbx_description
1 polymer ?
#
loop_
_entity_poly.entity_id
_entity_poly.type
_entity_poly.pdbx_seq_one_letter_code
_entity_poly.pdbx_strand_id
1 'polypeptide(L)'
;MSYIKKLIAMVLTFAMTLSMASIATIQAMQSPIEFNKSKTYAVISKTNNKAIYVHNINWGNNDTKADGDYTKSGKVLPNSIFKITPLDDQSGADSSKGEVKVNIEYQTVDGKLYPMRSEGNDFIFADPNLRNDLCSYIITKTDDGVGTIRDMTRGYYLTVNEQGEIRKLSDDASQATEFTFVENPQLIDNTAYIESVATGKLVTFKNQSDEEYAPISVTGDKENITDNEKFNVGYGTNGDGIKDVVAFQSVSKPGYQIASAKWIDGATPLVGSINRNGGWESIAIEPLGNGQFVLRDAAKGTYVKVNDDNILEAGCEATDEIPDNERFIIHTSQELSEVSHFTFDKSTRTKTSIDLSWGKPLNLYTDIEVYAKASNEVVFNKVTTITNVDHYTVNDLKEGTQYEFYLKFISGNGNLELSDNPVYETKKIXXXXXLQELVKNHKQ
;
A
#
# COMPACT_ATOMS: atom_id res chain seq x y z
N MET A 1 -41.65 -64.84 2.98
CA MET A 1 -40.62 -63.97 3.56
C MET A 1 -39.49 -63.69 2.60
N SER A 2 -39.08 -64.54 1.72
CA SER A 2 -37.96 -64.34 0.79
C SER A 2 -38.19 -63.26 -0.27
N TYR A 3 -39.40 -63.17 -0.82
CA TYR A 3 -39.74 -62.28 -1.92
C TYR A 3 -39.76 -60.79 -1.48
N ILE A 4 -40.29 -60.52 -0.30
CA ILE A 4 -40.42 -59.20 0.26
C ILE A 4 -38.99 -58.63 0.61
N LYS A 5 -38.09 -59.47 1.13
CA LYS A 5 -36.74 -59.11 1.43
C LYS A 5 -35.91 -58.72 0.14
N LYS A 6 -36.18 -59.48 -0.96
CA LYS A 6 -35.52 -59.16 -2.25
C LYS A 6 -36.10 -57.88 -2.85
N LEU A 7 -37.36 -57.60 -2.70
CA LEU A 7 -38.03 -56.40 -3.19
C LEU A 7 -37.50 -55.15 -2.42
N ILE A 8 -37.38 -55.27 -1.09
CA ILE A 8 -36.87 -54.21 -0.24
C ILE A 8 -35.39 -53.94 -0.57
N ALA A 9 -34.59 -54.98 -0.77
CA ALA A 9 -33.17 -54.80 -1.16
C ALA A 9 -33.05 -54.14 -2.53
N MET A 10 -33.90 -54.48 -3.49
CA MET A 10 -33.89 -53.89 -4.83
C MET A 10 -34.32 -52.42 -4.82
N VAL A 11 -35.30 -52.05 -4.01
CA VAL A 11 -35.79 -50.66 -3.85
C VAL A 11 -34.71 -49.83 -3.13
N LEU A 12 -34.05 -50.38 -2.11
CA LEU A 12 -32.98 -49.70 -1.42
C LEU A 12 -31.74 -49.50 -2.34
N THR A 13 -31.39 -50.49 -3.16
CA THR A 13 -30.30 -50.36 -4.12
C THR A 13 -30.63 -49.30 -5.20
N PHE A 14 -31.88 -49.28 -5.66
CA PHE A 14 -32.31 -48.29 -6.66
C PHE A 14 -32.37 -46.89 -6.06
N ALA A 15 -32.82 -46.74 -4.81
CA ALA A 15 -32.80 -45.46 -4.09
C ALA A 15 -31.37 -44.98 -3.82
N MET A 16 -30.46 -45.89 -3.49
CA MET A 16 -29.03 -45.52 -3.30
C MET A 16 -28.37 -45.17 -4.63
N THR A 17 -28.65 -45.84 -5.72
CA THR A 17 -28.09 -45.49 -7.03
C THR A 17 -28.70 -44.18 -7.56
N LEU A 18 -29.97 -43.91 -7.28
CA LEU A 18 -30.56 -42.61 -7.62
C LEU A 18 -29.99 -41.48 -6.76
N SER A 19 -29.73 -41.75 -5.47
CA SER A 19 -29.11 -40.72 -4.60
C SER A 19 -27.64 -40.51 -4.93
N MET A 20 -26.95 -41.55 -5.41
CA MET A 20 -25.57 -41.37 -5.86
C MET A 20 -25.46 -40.76 -7.26
N ALA A 21 -26.48 -40.97 -8.11
CA ALA A 21 -26.51 -40.30 -9.42
C ALA A 21 -26.95 -38.83 -9.32
N SER A 22 -27.66 -38.46 -8.25
CA SER A 22 -28.04 -37.05 -8.02
C SER A 22 -27.04 -36.27 -7.21
N ILE A 23 -25.96 -36.89 -6.73
CA ILE A 23 -24.74 -36.23 -6.25
C ILE A 23 -23.69 -36.09 -7.38
N ALA A 24 -24.08 -36.28 -8.63
CA ALA A 24 -23.38 -35.58 -9.70
C ALA A 24 -23.69 -34.11 -9.46
N THR A 25 -22.77 -33.45 -8.83
CA THR A 25 -22.71 -32.02 -8.59
C THR A 25 -23.45 -31.26 -9.68
N ILE A 26 -24.57 -30.70 -9.36
CA ILE A 26 -24.98 -29.46 -10.00
C ILE A 26 -23.91 -28.46 -9.53
N GLN A 27 -22.80 -28.45 -10.21
CA GLN A 27 -21.99 -27.27 -10.19
C GLN A 27 -22.93 -26.18 -10.69
N ALA A 28 -23.44 -25.40 -9.77
CA ALA A 28 -24.21 -24.23 -10.12
C ALA A 28 -23.35 -23.47 -11.15
N MET A 29 -23.93 -23.26 -12.33
CA MET A 29 -23.28 -22.44 -13.35
C MET A 29 -22.91 -21.12 -12.66
N GLN A 30 -21.64 -20.90 -12.46
CA GLN A 30 -21.16 -19.74 -11.75
C GLN A 30 -21.08 -18.59 -12.74
N SER A 31 -22.02 -17.65 -12.66
CA SER A 31 -21.98 -16.47 -13.52
C SER A 31 -20.66 -15.71 -13.29
N PRO A 32 -20.03 -15.23 -14.36
CA PRO A 32 -18.81 -14.42 -14.20
C PRO A 32 -19.01 -13.18 -13.33
N ILE A 33 -17.92 -12.61 -12.83
CA ILE A 33 -17.96 -11.28 -12.19
C ILE A 33 -18.38 -10.27 -13.25
N GLU A 34 -19.36 -9.45 -12.95
CA GLU A 34 -19.81 -8.39 -13.84
C GLU A 34 -19.01 -7.12 -13.60
N PHE A 35 -18.17 -6.74 -14.54
CA PHE A 35 -17.40 -5.50 -14.49
C PHE A 35 -18.13 -4.41 -15.30
N ASN A 36 -18.31 -3.27 -14.69
CA ASN A 36 -18.97 -2.13 -15.31
C ASN A 36 -17.93 -1.18 -15.94
N LYS A 37 -18.03 -0.98 -17.25
CA LYS A 37 -17.09 -0.14 -18.02
C LYS A 37 -17.01 1.31 -17.51
N SER A 38 -18.06 1.80 -16.81
CA SER A 38 -18.07 3.18 -16.30
C SER A 38 -17.43 3.32 -14.91
N LYS A 39 -17.07 2.20 -14.28
CA LYS A 39 -16.56 2.18 -12.90
C LYS A 39 -15.06 1.99 -12.85
N THR A 40 -14.49 2.28 -11.69
CA THR A 40 -13.11 1.96 -11.34
C THR A 40 -13.08 0.87 -10.29
N TYR A 41 -11.93 0.22 -10.16
CA TYR A 41 -11.78 -0.92 -9.25
C TYR A 41 -10.45 -0.82 -8.52
N ALA A 42 -10.45 -1.25 -7.26
CA ALA A 42 -9.23 -1.66 -6.58
C ALA A 42 -9.17 -3.20 -6.61
N VAL A 43 -7.96 -3.73 -6.74
CA VAL A 43 -7.70 -5.17 -6.79
C VAL A 43 -6.93 -5.55 -5.53
N ILE A 44 -7.58 -6.26 -4.63
CA ILE A 44 -7.05 -6.57 -3.30
C ILE A 44 -6.62 -8.03 -3.26
N SER A 45 -5.34 -8.27 -2.99
CA SER A 45 -4.81 -9.63 -2.85
C SER A 45 -5.32 -10.29 -1.56
N LYS A 46 -5.84 -11.50 -1.67
CA LYS A 46 -6.24 -12.29 -0.49
C LYS A 46 -5.06 -12.95 0.22
N THR A 47 -3.89 -12.97 -0.40
CA THR A 47 -2.67 -13.50 0.24
C THR A 47 -2.24 -12.63 1.42
N ASN A 48 -2.23 -11.30 1.23
CA ASN A 48 -1.76 -10.36 2.27
C ASN A 48 -2.78 -9.27 2.60
N ASN A 49 -3.95 -9.30 1.97
CA ASN A 49 -5.04 -8.32 2.15
C ASN A 49 -4.59 -6.89 1.84
N LYS A 50 -3.74 -6.73 0.82
CA LYS A 50 -3.19 -5.44 0.38
C LYS A 50 -3.68 -5.12 -1.03
N ALA A 51 -3.79 -3.84 -1.34
CA ALA A 51 -4.15 -3.38 -2.68
C ALA A 51 -2.98 -3.53 -3.65
N ILE A 52 -3.26 -3.93 -4.88
CA ILE A 52 -2.26 -3.82 -5.95
C ILE A 52 -2.08 -2.32 -6.25
N TYR A 53 -0.84 -1.87 -6.35
CA TYR A 53 -0.54 -0.52 -6.77
C TYR A 53 0.58 -0.50 -7.81
N VAL A 54 0.58 0.52 -8.64
CA VAL A 54 1.59 0.75 -9.67
C VAL A 54 2.46 1.92 -9.21
N HIS A 55 3.77 1.70 -9.05
CA HIS A 55 4.66 2.79 -8.67
C HIS A 55 5.69 3.13 -9.75
N ASN A 56 5.74 2.39 -10.83
CA ASN A 56 6.58 2.73 -11.96
C ASN A 56 5.85 2.42 -13.28
N ILE A 57 5.71 3.44 -14.13
CA ILE A 57 5.17 3.27 -15.48
C ILE A 57 6.34 3.47 -16.45
N ASN A 58 7.07 2.41 -16.74
CA ASN A 58 8.27 2.52 -17.56
C ASN A 58 8.50 1.25 -18.36
N TRP A 59 9.11 1.41 -19.52
CA TRP A 59 9.46 0.28 -20.37
C TRP A 59 10.46 -0.63 -19.67
N GLY A 60 10.11 -1.89 -19.56
CA GLY A 60 11.00 -2.92 -19.06
C GLY A 60 11.12 -3.02 -17.53
N ASN A 61 10.45 -2.15 -16.80
CA ASN A 61 10.42 -2.22 -15.33
C ASN A 61 9.02 -2.56 -14.84
N ASN A 62 8.94 -3.62 -14.09
CA ASN A 62 7.68 -4.09 -13.53
C ASN A 62 7.63 -3.78 -12.04
N ASP A 63 7.20 -2.57 -11.72
CA ASP A 63 7.10 -2.11 -10.34
C ASP A 63 5.64 -2.04 -9.91
N THR A 64 4.98 -3.20 -9.98
CA THR A 64 3.62 -3.39 -9.49
C THR A 64 3.70 -4.32 -8.28
N LYS A 65 3.11 -3.91 -7.18
CA LYS A 65 3.12 -4.66 -5.94
C LYS A 65 1.74 -4.71 -5.31
N ALA A 66 1.48 -5.75 -4.55
CA ALA A 66 0.29 -5.87 -3.71
C ALA A 66 0.67 -5.50 -2.26
N ASP A 67 0.98 -4.24 -2.05
CA ASP A 67 1.47 -3.73 -0.76
C ASP A 67 0.80 -2.42 -0.35
N GLY A 68 -0.13 -1.94 -1.14
CA GLY A 68 -0.90 -0.73 -0.82
C GLY A 68 -1.81 -0.95 0.39
N ASP A 69 -1.95 0.07 1.22
CA ASP A 69 -2.75 -0.05 2.45
C ASP A 69 -4.24 -0.07 2.13
N TYR A 70 -4.85 -1.22 2.31
CA TYR A 70 -6.31 -1.38 2.24
C TYR A 70 -6.86 -1.86 3.58
N THR A 71 -6.12 -2.69 4.29
CA THR A 71 -6.61 -3.43 5.46
C THR A 71 -7.11 -2.56 6.59
N LYS A 72 -6.56 -1.37 6.74
CA LYS A 72 -6.85 -0.49 7.87
C LYS A 72 -8.13 0.32 7.64
N SER A 73 -8.20 1.01 6.53
CA SER A 73 -9.23 2.02 6.27
C SER A 73 -10.30 1.57 5.29
N GLY A 74 -10.06 0.50 4.53
CA GLY A 74 -10.88 0.13 3.38
C GLY A 74 -10.71 1.09 2.21
N LYS A 75 -9.64 1.90 2.22
CA LYS A 75 -9.34 2.89 1.18
C LYS A 75 -8.04 2.55 0.48
N VAL A 76 -7.83 3.13 -0.70
CA VAL A 76 -6.64 2.87 -1.51
C VAL A 76 -5.98 4.19 -1.91
N LEU A 77 -4.70 4.12 -2.24
CA LEU A 77 -3.97 5.24 -2.84
C LEU A 77 -4.39 5.42 -4.31
N PRO A 78 -4.26 6.63 -4.86
CA PRO A 78 -4.61 6.88 -6.27
C PRO A 78 -3.92 5.94 -7.27
N ASN A 79 -2.70 5.48 -6.97
CA ASN A 79 -1.98 4.56 -7.87
C ASN A 79 -2.44 3.09 -7.73
N SER A 80 -3.54 2.85 -7.02
CA SER A 80 -4.22 1.55 -6.94
C SER A 80 -5.57 1.51 -7.69
N ILE A 81 -5.79 2.47 -8.58
CA ILE A 81 -7.06 2.58 -9.31
C ILE A 81 -6.93 1.96 -10.69
N PHE A 82 -7.81 1.02 -10.98
CA PHE A 82 -7.82 0.30 -12.26
C PHE A 82 -9.17 0.43 -12.95
N LYS A 83 -9.14 0.45 -14.27
CA LYS A 83 -10.28 0.16 -15.14
C LYS A 83 -10.22 -1.32 -15.50
N ILE A 84 -11.32 -2.05 -15.32
CA ILE A 84 -11.45 -3.43 -15.75
C ILE A 84 -12.58 -3.45 -16.77
N THR A 85 -12.23 -3.71 -18.03
CA THR A 85 -13.15 -3.57 -19.15
C THR A 85 -13.36 -4.94 -19.81
N PRO A 86 -14.56 -5.54 -19.70
CA PRO A 86 -14.88 -6.73 -20.45
C PRO A 86 -14.76 -6.48 -21.96
N LEU A 87 -14.11 -7.40 -22.65
CA LEU A 87 -13.96 -7.34 -24.10
C LEU A 87 -15.20 -7.86 -24.80
N ASP A 88 -15.50 -7.34 -25.99
CA ASP A 88 -16.63 -7.81 -26.78
C ASP A 88 -16.37 -9.25 -27.28
N ASP A 89 -15.11 -9.55 -27.65
CA ASP A 89 -14.68 -10.90 -28.00
C ASP A 89 -14.30 -11.68 -26.74
N GLN A 90 -15.16 -12.59 -26.33
CA GLN A 90 -14.96 -13.46 -25.17
C GLN A 90 -14.30 -14.81 -25.53
N SER A 91 -13.71 -14.94 -26.74
CA SER A 91 -13.03 -16.18 -27.11
C SER A 91 -11.89 -16.50 -26.12
N GLY A 92 -11.87 -17.74 -25.66
CA GLY A 92 -10.91 -18.21 -24.65
C GLY A 92 -11.42 -18.15 -23.21
N ALA A 93 -12.58 -17.51 -22.96
CA ALA A 93 -13.25 -17.51 -21.66
C ALA A 93 -14.46 -18.45 -21.69
N ASP A 94 -14.66 -19.19 -20.63
CA ASP A 94 -15.80 -20.13 -20.47
C ASP A 94 -16.73 -19.56 -19.40
N SER A 95 -17.80 -18.90 -19.83
CA SER A 95 -18.74 -18.27 -18.90
C SER A 95 -19.43 -19.28 -17.97
N SER A 96 -19.52 -20.56 -18.38
CA SER A 96 -20.10 -21.59 -17.51
C SER A 96 -19.20 -21.93 -16.31
N LYS A 97 -17.93 -21.54 -16.40
CA LYS A 97 -16.94 -21.66 -15.31
C LYS A 97 -16.74 -20.35 -14.55
N GLY A 98 -17.56 -19.35 -14.82
CA GLY A 98 -17.43 -18.04 -14.20
C GLY A 98 -16.30 -17.19 -14.79
N GLU A 99 -15.89 -17.46 -16.02
CA GLU A 99 -14.78 -16.74 -16.67
C GLU A 99 -15.28 -15.55 -17.48
N VAL A 100 -14.53 -14.43 -17.42
CA VAL A 100 -14.75 -13.25 -18.25
C VAL A 100 -13.40 -12.76 -18.78
N LYS A 101 -13.35 -12.44 -20.07
CA LYS A 101 -12.15 -11.89 -20.71
C LYS A 101 -12.19 -10.37 -20.61
N VAL A 102 -11.12 -9.78 -20.10
CA VAL A 102 -11.03 -8.34 -19.80
C VAL A 102 -9.70 -7.73 -20.22
N ASN A 103 -9.69 -6.41 -20.37
CA ASN A 103 -8.47 -5.60 -20.22
C ASN A 103 -8.44 -5.02 -18.82
N ILE A 104 -7.24 -4.95 -18.24
CA ILE A 104 -6.99 -4.29 -16.95
C ILE A 104 -6.08 -3.11 -17.23
N GLU A 105 -6.50 -1.91 -16.84
CA GLU A 105 -5.77 -0.68 -17.14
C GLU A 105 -5.59 0.15 -15.86
N TYR A 106 -4.36 0.56 -15.58
CA TYR A 106 -4.09 1.52 -14.51
C TYR A 106 -4.60 2.89 -14.92
N GLN A 107 -5.36 3.54 -14.07
CA GLN A 107 -5.85 4.90 -14.31
C GLN A 107 -5.07 5.90 -13.46
N THR A 108 -4.36 6.80 -14.13
CA THR A 108 -3.62 7.87 -13.47
C THR A 108 -4.58 8.93 -12.92
N VAL A 109 -4.07 9.79 -12.04
CA VAL A 109 -4.86 10.86 -11.40
C VAL A 109 -5.49 11.80 -12.45
N ASP A 110 -4.78 12.05 -13.55
CA ASP A 110 -5.30 12.87 -14.67
C ASP A 110 -6.21 12.08 -15.62
N GLY A 111 -6.56 10.84 -15.27
CA GLY A 111 -7.51 10.01 -16.01
C GLY A 111 -6.93 9.23 -17.18
N LYS A 112 -5.63 9.30 -17.41
CA LYS A 112 -4.97 8.56 -18.48
C LYS A 112 -4.92 7.07 -18.14
N LEU A 113 -5.13 6.21 -19.14
CA LEU A 113 -5.18 4.76 -18.98
C LEU A 113 -3.94 4.10 -19.57
N TYR A 114 -3.31 3.25 -18.78
CA TYR A 114 -2.15 2.44 -19.17
C TYR A 114 -2.55 0.97 -19.06
N PRO A 115 -2.57 0.24 -20.19
CA PRO A 115 -2.97 -1.16 -20.14
C PRO A 115 -1.91 -2.01 -19.43
N MET A 116 -2.38 -2.90 -18.57
CA MET A 116 -1.54 -3.95 -18.01
C MET A 116 -1.18 -4.92 -19.13
N ARG A 117 0.10 -5.14 -19.34
CA ARG A 117 0.62 -5.97 -20.41
C ARG A 117 1.43 -7.12 -19.84
N SER A 118 1.12 -8.32 -20.30
CA SER A 118 1.84 -9.53 -19.95
C SER A 118 3.12 -9.62 -20.79
N GLU A 119 4.29 -9.64 -20.16
CA GLU A 119 5.56 -9.71 -20.89
C GLU A 119 6.54 -10.61 -20.15
N GLY A 120 6.94 -11.71 -20.76
CA GLY A 120 7.76 -12.71 -20.10
C GLY A 120 7.04 -13.25 -18.85
N ASN A 121 7.72 -13.20 -17.73
CA ASN A 121 7.16 -13.56 -16.43
C ASN A 121 6.62 -12.36 -15.65
N ASP A 122 6.60 -11.19 -16.28
CA ASP A 122 6.29 -9.94 -15.61
C ASP A 122 5.07 -9.25 -16.23
N PHE A 123 4.64 -8.18 -15.59
CA PHE A 123 3.62 -7.26 -16.06
C PHE A 123 4.22 -5.88 -16.18
N ILE A 124 3.86 -5.17 -17.22
CA ILE A 124 4.30 -3.79 -17.38
C ILE A 124 3.09 -2.90 -17.68
N PHE A 125 3.21 -1.63 -17.32
CA PHE A 125 2.27 -0.57 -17.69
C PHE A 125 3.04 0.44 -18.54
N ALA A 126 2.96 0.28 -19.86
CA ALA A 126 3.69 1.13 -20.78
C ALA A 126 2.77 1.47 -21.95
N ASP A 127 3.16 2.37 -22.78
CA ASP A 127 2.45 2.80 -23.99
C ASP A 127 0.91 2.73 -23.90
N PRO A 128 0.26 3.87 -23.58
CA PRO A 128 -1.20 3.90 -23.42
C PRO A 128 -1.98 3.58 -24.70
N ASN A 129 -1.32 3.52 -25.86
CA ASN A 129 -1.96 3.22 -27.13
C ASN A 129 -1.89 1.74 -27.51
N LEU A 130 -1.08 0.97 -26.79
CA LEU A 130 -0.86 -0.43 -27.12
C LEU A 130 -1.95 -1.31 -26.51
N ARG A 131 -2.80 -1.85 -27.36
CA ARG A 131 -3.82 -2.82 -26.94
C ARG A 131 -3.78 -3.99 -27.90
N ASN A 132 -3.28 -5.12 -27.41
CA ASN A 132 -3.17 -6.36 -28.18
C ASN A 132 -3.41 -7.54 -27.24
N ASP A 133 -3.21 -8.75 -27.73
CA ASP A 133 -3.47 -9.99 -26.97
C ASP A 133 -2.66 -10.06 -25.65
N LEU A 134 -1.50 -9.40 -25.62
CA LEU A 134 -0.69 -9.33 -24.39
C LEU A 134 -1.38 -8.54 -23.27
N CYS A 135 -2.40 -7.76 -23.60
CA CYS A 135 -3.14 -6.93 -22.62
C CYS A 135 -4.46 -7.60 -22.18
N SER A 136 -4.72 -8.83 -22.60
CA SER A 136 -5.97 -9.54 -22.33
C SER A 136 -5.79 -10.58 -21.23
N TYR A 137 -6.75 -10.61 -20.31
CA TYR A 137 -6.75 -11.49 -19.14
C TYR A 137 -8.08 -12.20 -19.02
N ILE A 138 -8.05 -13.40 -18.42
CA ILE A 138 -9.25 -14.11 -17.98
C ILE A 138 -9.35 -13.92 -16.48
N ILE A 139 -10.48 -13.40 -16.00
CA ILE A 139 -10.83 -13.41 -14.58
C ILE A 139 -11.82 -14.54 -14.37
N THR A 140 -11.48 -15.48 -13.48
CA THR A 140 -12.32 -16.61 -13.12
C THR A 140 -12.88 -16.37 -11.73
N LYS A 141 -14.21 -16.28 -11.61
CA LYS A 141 -14.89 -16.08 -10.33
C LYS A 141 -14.65 -17.29 -9.42
N THR A 142 -14.28 -17.06 -8.17
CA THR A 142 -14.16 -18.09 -7.13
C THR A 142 -15.17 -17.88 -6.01
N ASP A 143 -15.58 -16.64 -5.77
CA ASP A 143 -16.62 -16.26 -4.82
C ASP A 143 -17.25 -14.94 -5.28
N ASP A 144 -18.22 -14.43 -4.57
CA ASP A 144 -18.87 -13.16 -4.96
C ASP A 144 -17.88 -12.00 -4.84
N GLY A 145 -17.63 -11.32 -5.96
CA GLY A 145 -16.62 -10.24 -6.04
C GLY A 145 -15.18 -10.71 -5.92
N VAL A 146 -14.92 -12.03 -5.96
CA VAL A 146 -13.58 -12.61 -5.80
C VAL A 146 -13.24 -13.48 -7.01
N GLY A 147 -12.02 -13.40 -7.48
CA GLY A 147 -11.57 -14.25 -8.60
C GLY A 147 -10.08 -14.32 -8.74
N THR A 148 -9.63 -15.22 -9.59
CA THR A 148 -8.23 -15.33 -10.02
C THR A 148 -8.05 -14.60 -11.35
N ILE A 149 -6.82 -14.20 -11.66
CA ILE A 149 -6.46 -13.51 -12.90
C ILE A 149 -5.44 -14.36 -13.65
N ARG A 150 -5.71 -14.63 -14.93
CA ARG A 150 -4.84 -15.44 -15.79
C ARG A 150 -4.56 -14.69 -17.08
N ASP A 151 -3.29 -14.61 -17.51
CA ASP A 151 -2.98 -13.99 -18.80
C ASP A 151 -3.42 -14.87 -19.97
N MET A 152 -3.79 -14.23 -21.08
CA MET A 152 -4.30 -14.93 -22.26
C MET A 152 -3.18 -15.58 -23.09
N THR A 153 -1.96 -15.05 -23.03
CA THR A 153 -0.89 -15.44 -23.95
C THR A 153 -0.27 -16.78 -23.60
N ARG A 154 -0.03 -17.00 -22.30
CA ARG A 154 0.60 -18.24 -21.80
C ARG A 154 -0.30 -19.05 -20.89
N GLY A 155 -1.41 -18.45 -20.45
CA GLY A 155 -2.32 -19.10 -19.52
C GLY A 155 -1.81 -19.09 -18.07
N TYR A 156 -0.85 -18.22 -17.74
CA TYR A 156 -0.25 -18.17 -16.41
C TYR A 156 -1.07 -17.30 -15.47
N TYR A 157 -1.25 -17.79 -14.25
CA TYR A 157 -1.98 -17.07 -13.19
C TYR A 157 -1.09 -16.05 -12.51
N LEU A 158 -1.70 -14.93 -12.12
CA LEU A 158 -1.08 -13.97 -11.21
C LEU A 158 -0.98 -14.60 -9.83
N THR A 159 0.23 -14.53 -9.27
CA THR A 159 0.48 -14.94 -7.89
C THR A 159 1.05 -13.76 -7.11
N VAL A 160 0.71 -13.68 -5.83
CA VAL A 160 1.23 -12.68 -4.89
C VAL A 160 1.82 -13.42 -3.71
N ASN A 161 3.08 -13.16 -3.38
CA ASN A 161 3.70 -13.75 -2.20
C ASN A 161 3.42 -12.87 -0.96
N GLU A 162 3.86 -13.33 0.20
CA GLU A 162 3.65 -12.61 1.47
C GLU A 162 4.31 -11.24 1.50
N GLN A 163 5.37 -11.06 0.71
CA GLN A 163 6.08 -9.78 0.57
C GLN A 163 5.40 -8.83 -0.42
N GLY A 164 4.30 -9.25 -1.03
CA GLY A 164 3.55 -8.43 -1.98
C GLY A 164 4.09 -8.44 -3.40
N GLU A 165 5.08 -9.28 -3.68
CA GLU A 165 5.62 -9.39 -5.05
C GLU A 165 4.62 -10.11 -5.95
N ILE A 166 4.39 -9.55 -7.11
CA ILE A 166 3.46 -10.10 -8.13
C ILE A 166 4.29 -10.82 -9.19
N ARG A 167 3.89 -12.04 -9.50
CA ARG A 167 4.57 -12.87 -10.50
C ARG A 167 3.55 -13.64 -11.35
N LYS A 168 4.00 -14.08 -12.52
CA LYS A 168 3.32 -15.08 -13.35
C LYS A 168 4.17 -16.33 -13.31
N LEU A 169 3.89 -17.22 -12.39
CA LEU A 169 4.79 -18.36 -12.16
C LEU A 169 4.26 -19.69 -12.69
N SER A 170 2.95 -19.82 -12.93
CA SER A 170 2.39 -21.14 -13.17
C SER A 170 1.08 -21.08 -13.95
N ASP A 171 0.83 -22.10 -14.78
CA ASP A 171 -0.47 -22.38 -15.37
C ASP A 171 -1.34 -23.26 -14.43
N ASP A 172 -0.82 -23.62 -13.26
CA ASP A 172 -1.56 -24.38 -12.25
C ASP A 172 -2.48 -23.44 -11.44
N ALA A 173 -3.78 -23.62 -11.60
CA ALA A 173 -4.79 -22.82 -10.91
C ALA A 173 -4.69 -22.90 -9.38
N SER A 174 -4.14 -23.99 -8.83
CA SER A 174 -3.97 -24.13 -7.38
C SER A 174 -2.93 -23.16 -6.80
N GLN A 175 -2.08 -22.60 -7.65
CA GLN A 175 -1.07 -21.59 -7.26
C GLN A 175 -1.56 -20.16 -7.42
N ALA A 176 -2.75 -19.98 -7.99
CA ALA A 176 -3.29 -18.64 -8.27
C ALA A 176 -3.62 -17.90 -6.99
N THR A 177 -3.28 -16.62 -6.94
CA THR A 177 -3.80 -15.73 -5.89
C THR A 177 -5.24 -15.35 -6.22
N GLU A 178 -6.10 -15.41 -5.22
CA GLU A 178 -7.43 -14.84 -5.29
C GLU A 178 -7.36 -13.34 -5.01
N PHE A 179 -8.16 -12.58 -5.76
CA PHE A 179 -8.27 -11.13 -5.61
C PHE A 179 -9.73 -10.74 -5.36
N THR A 180 -9.94 -9.80 -4.45
CA THR A 180 -11.22 -9.12 -4.29
C THR A 180 -11.24 -7.88 -5.18
N PHE A 181 -12.31 -7.68 -5.93
CA PHE A 181 -12.50 -6.52 -6.81
C PHE A 181 -13.46 -5.55 -6.14
N VAL A 182 -12.93 -4.42 -5.67
CA VAL A 182 -13.71 -3.39 -4.95
C VAL A 182 -14.08 -2.29 -5.94
N GLU A 183 -15.37 -2.18 -6.24
CA GLU A 183 -15.90 -1.18 -7.18
C GLU A 183 -15.90 0.21 -6.55
N ASN A 184 -15.46 1.21 -7.33
CA ASN A 184 -15.37 2.62 -6.92
C ASN A 184 -14.74 2.77 -5.53
N PRO A 185 -13.49 2.29 -5.36
CA PRO A 185 -12.86 2.35 -4.04
C PRO A 185 -12.74 3.78 -3.55
N GLN A 186 -12.83 3.98 -2.26
CA GLN A 186 -12.55 5.26 -1.65
C GLN A 186 -11.04 5.48 -1.62
N LEU A 187 -10.63 6.73 -1.80
CA LEU A 187 -9.22 7.11 -1.78
C LEU A 187 -8.81 7.59 -0.40
N ILE A 188 -7.60 7.21 0.01
CA ILE A 188 -6.93 7.80 1.16
C ILE A 188 -6.68 9.28 0.84
N ASP A 189 -6.89 10.15 1.81
CA ASP A 189 -6.40 11.52 1.72
C ASP A 189 -4.88 11.48 1.92
N ASN A 190 -4.15 11.56 0.84
CA ASN A 190 -2.70 11.47 0.82
C ASN A 190 -2.01 12.80 0.54
N THR A 191 -2.68 13.90 0.87
CA THR A 191 -2.16 15.24 0.61
C THR A 191 -1.08 15.63 1.62
N ALA A 192 -0.02 16.25 1.12
CA ALA A 192 1.06 16.82 1.93
C ALA A 192 1.50 18.16 1.36
N TYR A 193 2.13 18.99 2.19
CA TYR A 193 2.89 20.16 1.74
C TYR A 193 4.19 20.22 2.53
N ILE A 194 5.23 20.79 1.89
CA ILE A 194 6.62 20.73 2.38
C ILE A 194 7.08 22.15 2.68
N GLU A 195 7.50 22.40 3.92
CA GLU A 195 7.99 23.68 4.39
C GLU A 195 9.52 23.60 4.56
N SER A 196 10.23 24.61 4.07
CA SER A 196 11.67 24.78 4.32
C SER A 196 11.88 25.42 5.69
N VAL A 197 12.74 24.82 6.50
CA VAL A 197 13.09 25.40 7.83
C VAL A 197 13.83 26.72 7.66
N ALA A 198 14.72 26.81 6.67
CA ALA A 198 15.53 28.03 6.46
C ALA A 198 14.70 29.25 6.07
N THR A 199 13.65 29.06 5.27
CA THR A 199 12.90 30.19 4.71
C THR A 199 11.50 30.35 5.30
N GLY A 200 10.95 29.29 5.93
CA GLY A 200 9.57 29.23 6.39
C GLY A 200 8.56 29.23 5.23
N LYS A 201 9.03 29.04 3.99
CA LYS A 201 8.19 29.03 2.79
C LYS A 201 7.91 27.59 2.35
N LEU A 202 6.84 27.41 1.56
CA LEU A 202 6.42 26.11 1.05
C LEU A 202 7.00 25.83 -0.32
N VAL A 203 7.32 24.56 -0.54
CA VAL A 203 7.64 24.03 -1.86
C VAL A 203 6.43 24.27 -2.78
N THR A 204 6.70 24.83 -3.95
CA THR A 204 5.65 25.28 -4.88
C THR A 204 5.88 24.68 -6.26
N PHE A 205 4.88 23.97 -6.74
CA PHE A 205 4.84 23.44 -8.10
C PHE A 205 4.06 24.45 -8.97
N LYS A 206 4.76 25.48 -9.45
CA LYS A 206 4.11 26.48 -10.30
C LYS A 206 3.84 25.89 -11.67
N ASN A 207 2.60 25.93 -12.08
CA ASN A 207 2.18 25.56 -13.42
C ASN A 207 2.62 26.63 -14.43
N GLN A 208 3.93 26.79 -14.61
CA GLN A 208 4.47 27.71 -15.58
C GLN A 208 4.60 26.99 -16.91
N SER A 209 3.65 27.24 -17.79
CA SER A 209 3.64 26.69 -19.14
C SER A 209 3.69 25.15 -19.19
N ASP A 210 3.57 24.59 -20.35
CA ASP A 210 3.64 23.14 -20.57
C ASP A 210 5.10 22.61 -20.59
N GLU A 211 6.04 23.35 -19.98
CA GLU A 211 7.43 22.93 -19.92
C GLU A 211 7.62 21.82 -18.89
N GLU A 212 7.93 20.66 -19.39
CA GLU A 212 8.52 19.60 -18.58
C GLU A 212 9.89 20.08 -18.09
N TYR A 213 10.24 19.69 -16.86
CA TYR A 213 11.53 20.02 -16.25
C TYR A 213 11.68 21.46 -15.75
N ALA A 214 10.58 22.16 -15.50
CA ALA A 214 10.67 23.47 -14.82
C ALA A 214 11.15 23.27 -13.38
N PRO A 215 12.09 24.12 -12.89
CA PRO A 215 12.59 23.99 -11.52
C PRO A 215 11.49 24.15 -10.46
N ILE A 216 11.60 23.39 -9.38
CA ILE A 216 10.68 23.44 -8.24
C ILE A 216 11.14 24.55 -7.29
N SER A 217 10.29 25.53 -7.06
CA SER A 217 10.61 26.68 -6.20
C SER A 217 10.13 26.48 -4.76
N VAL A 218 10.67 27.30 -3.85
CA VAL A 218 10.28 27.32 -2.43
C VAL A 218 9.81 28.74 -2.11
N THR A 219 8.64 29.08 -2.63
CA THR A 219 8.10 30.44 -2.58
C THR A 219 6.66 30.51 -2.03
N GLY A 220 6.04 29.35 -1.74
CA GLY A 220 4.66 29.30 -1.27
C GLY A 220 4.47 29.93 0.10
N ASP A 221 3.30 30.48 0.31
CA ASP A 221 2.91 31.15 1.55
C ASP A 221 2.04 30.20 2.38
N LYS A 222 2.49 29.85 3.57
CA LYS A 222 1.74 28.92 4.44
C LYS A 222 0.45 29.53 5.00
N GLU A 223 0.27 30.86 4.90
CA GLU A 223 -1.00 31.50 5.27
C GLU A 223 -2.02 31.43 4.13
N ASN A 224 -1.57 31.13 2.90
CA ASN A 224 -2.42 31.08 1.71
C ASN A 224 -2.06 29.89 0.83
N ILE A 225 -2.24 28.69 1.35
CA ILE A 225 -1.90 27.44 0.66
C ILE A 225 -2.88 27.21 -0.49
N THR A 226 -2.35 27.05 -1.70
CA THR A 226 -3.13 26.71 -2.90
C THR A 226 -2.78 25.29 -3.36
N ASP A 227 -3.36 24.86 -4.45
CA ASP A 227 -3.03 23.56 -5.04
C ASP A 227 -1.58 23.49 -5.55
N ASN A 228 -0.93 24.64 -5.75
CA ASN A 228 0.49 24.67 -6.15
C ASN A 228 1.43 24.16 -5.04
N GLU A 229 1.01 24.27 -3.80
CA GLU A 229 1.81 23.83 -2.62
C GLU A 229 1.43 22.43 -2.16
N LYS A 230 0.40 21.83 -2.75
CA LYS A 230 -0.12 20.52 -2.35
C LYS A 230 0.44 19.42 -3.23
N PHE A 231 0.78 18.31 -2.61
CA PHE A 231 1.26 17.13 -3.30
C PHE A 231 0.49 15.90 -2.80
N ASN A 232 0.12 15.02 -3.71
CA ASN A 232 -0.34 13.70 -3.36
C ASN A 232 0.90 12.83 -3.15
N VAL A 233 0.99 12.18 -1.99
CA VAL A 233 2.14 11.34 -1.64
C VAL A 233 1.82 9.90 -2.04
N GLY A 234 2.66 9.35 -2.89
CA GLY A 234 2.53 7.96 -3.31
C GLY A 234 3.80 7.18 -3.00
N TYR A 235 3.75 5.88 -3.23
CA TYR A 235 4.95 5.05 -3.12
C TYR A 235 5.90 5.38 -4.27
N GLY A 236 7.16 5.53 -3.94
CA GLY A 236 8.22 5.71 -4.91
C GLY A 236 8.92 4.38 -5.24
N THR A 237 9.88 4.45 -6.13
CA THR A 237 10.72 3.32 -6.53
C THR A 237 12.07 3.41 -5.83
N ASN A 238 12.46 2.37 -5.11
CA ASN A 238 13.75 2.33 -4.43
C ASN A 238 14.90 2.49 -5.43
N GLY A 239 15.85 3.33 -5.08
CA GLY A 239 17.08 3.55 -5.85
C GLY A 239 18.27 2.86 -5.19
N ASP A 240 19.45 3.21 -5.59
CA ASP A 240 20.74 2.58 -5.21
C ASP A 240 20.93 2.42 -3.68
N GLY A 241 20.34 1.39 -3.09
CA GLY A 241 20.41 1.13 -1.66
C GLY A 241 19.50 1.98 -0.78
N ILE A 242 18.78 2.93 -1.37
CA ILE A 242 17.84 3.80 -0.67
C ILE A 242 16.47 3.13 -0.65
N LYS A 243 15.92 2.98 0.53
CA LYS A 243 14.62 2.32 0.77
C LYS A 243 13.60 3.31 1.30
N ASP A 244 12.35 2.89 1.34
CA ASP A 244 11.25 3.65 1.94
C ASP A 244 11.09 5.04 1.33
N VAL A 245 11.02 5.07 0.00
CA VAL A 245 10.92 6.30 -0.77
C VAL A 245 9.47 6.61 -1.13
N VAL A 246 9.19 7.89 -1.35
CA VAL A 246 7.88 8.37 -1.79
C VAL A 246 8.02 9.16 -3.10
N ALA A 247 6.88 9.34 -3.77
CA ALA A 247 6.75 10.26 -4.91
C ALA A 247 5.79 11.39 -4.50
N PHE A 248 6.16 12.63 -4.80
CA PHE A 248 5.33 13.82 -4.56
C PHE A 248 4.69 14.25 -5.88
N GLN A 249 3.41 13.95 -6.05
CA GLN A 249 2.65 14.24 -7.26
C GLN A 249 1.91 15.57 -7.11
N SER A 250 2.06 16.46 -8.05
CA SER A 250 1.45 17.79 -8.00
C SER A 250 -0.08 17.71 -8.03
N VAL A 251 -0.74 18.41 -7.12
CA VAL A 251 -2.20 18.59 -7.16
C VAL A 251 -2.59 19.60 -8.24
N SER A 252 -1.83 20.69 -8.39
CA SER A 252 -2.13 21.73 -9.38
C SER A 252 -1.91 21.30 -10.83
N LYS A 253 -1.02 20.31 -11.04
CA LYS A 253 -0.73 19.80 -12.39
C LYS A 253 -0.77 18.27 -12.35
N PRO A 254 -1.96 17.67 -12.36
CA PRO A 254 -2.09 16.21 -12.34
C PRO A 254 -1.27 15.54 -13.45
N GLY A 255 -0.62 14.43 -13.12
CA GLY A 255 0.27 13.74 -14.05
C GLY A 255 1.72 14.21 -13.99
N TYR A 256 2.04 15.19 -13.14
CA TYR A 256 3.41 15.66 -12.91
C TYR A 256 3.81 15.44 -11.45
N GLN A 257 5.13 15.33 -11.22
CA GLN A 257 5.66 15.14 -9.88
C GLN A 257 7.05 15.72 -9.74
N ILE A 258 7.52 15.89 -8.52
CA ILE A 258 8.88 16.33 -8.23
C ILE A 258 9.87 15.25 -8.68
N ALA A 259 10.89 15.63 -9.43
CA ALA A 259 11.85 14.69 -10.01
C ALA A 259 13.28 15.24 -9.97
N SER A 260 14.22 14.32 -9.92
CA SER A 260 15.65 14.61 -10.07
C SER A 260 16.02 14.82 -11.54
N ALA A 261 16.93 15.74 -11.81
CA ALA A 261 17.58 15.86 -13.11
C ALA A 261 18.85 14.98 -13.12
N LYS A 262 18.67 13.67 -13.02
CA LYS A 262 19.77 12.70 -12.91
C LYS A 262 20.76 12.77 -14.08
N TRP A 263 20.27 13.16 -15.24
CA TRP A 263 21.10 13.26 -16.46
C TRP A 263 22.15 14.38 -16.39
N ILE A 264 22.10 15.24 -15.37
CA ILE A 264 23.05 16.33 -15.16
C ILE A 264 23.91 16.01 -13.93
N ASP A 265 25.22 16.05 -14.07
CA ASP A 265 26.13 15.81 -12.94
C ASP A 265 26.18 17.00 -11.99
N GLY A 266 26.47 16.73 -10.73
CA GLY A 266 26.61 17.75 -9.69
C GLY A 266 25.28 18.20 -9.09
N ALA A 267 25.28 19.33 -8.43
CA ALA A 267 24.10 19.93 -7.83
C ALA A 267 23.17 20.47 -8.92
N THR A 268 21.93 20.04 -8.93
CA THR A 268 20.96 20.41 -9.97
C THR A 268 19.58 20.64 -9.36
N PRO A 269 18.80 21.55 -9.93
CA PRO A 269 17.41 21.74 -9.48
C PRO A 269 16.61 20.44 -9.54
N LEU A 270 15.76 20.23 -8.55
CA LEU A 270 14.64 19.33 -8.72
C LEU A 270 13.64 19.98 -9.67
N VAL A 271 12.99 19.17 -10.49
CA VAL A 271 12.17 19.68 -11.60
C VAL A 271 10.78 19.00 -11.58
N GLY A 272 9.84 19.62 -12.26
CA GLY A 272 8.55 19.00 -12.54
C GLY A 272 8.69 18.03 -13.72
N SER A 273 8.31 16.79 -13.53
CA SER A 273 8.39 15.77 -14.58
C SER A 273 7.07 15.02 -14.69
N ILE A 274 6.82 14.46 -15.88
CA ILE A 274 5.66 13.62 -16.11
C ILE A 274 5.71 12.41 -15.16
N ASN A 275 4.59 12.09 -14.58
CA ASN A 275 4.46 11.03 -13.59
C ASN A 275 4.80 9.66 -14.18
N ARG A 276 6.00 9.19 -13.92
CA ARG A 276 6.45 7.83 -14.26
C ARG A 276 6.70 6.98 -13.01
N ASN A 277 6.75 7.60 -11.85
CA ASN A 277 7.03 6.96 -10.55
C ASN A 277 8.33 6.13 -10.57
N GLY A 278 9.31 6.58 -11.34
CA GLY A 278 10.61 5.92 -11.40
C GLY A 278 11.55 6.40 -10.30
N GLY A 279 12.80 5.94 -10.34
CA GLY A 279 13.83 6.35 -9.39
C GLY A 279 14.09 7.85 -9.39
N TRP A 280 13.96 8.49 -10.55
CA TRP A 280 14.18 9.95 -10.67
C TRP A 280 13.09 10.76 -9.95
N GLU A 281 11.89 10.20 -9.83
CA GLU A 281 10.75 10.85 -9.17
C GLU A 281 10.61 10.42 -7.71
N SER A 282 11.57 9.68 -7.20
CA SER A 282 11.51 9.09 -5.85
C SER A 282 12.41 9.84 -4.89
N ILE A 283 11.86 10.14 -3.71
CA ILE A 283 12.52 10.91 -2.66
C ILE A 283 12.42 10.12 -1.36
N ALA A 284 13.57 9.86 -0.72
CA ALA A 284 13.59 9.33 0.62
C ALA A 284 13.35 10.46 1.62
N ILE A 285 12.57 10.19 2.64
CA ILE A 285 12.27 11.14 3.72
C ILE A 285 12.92 10.58 4.98
N GLU A 286 13.99 11.24 5.45
CA GLU A 286 14.76 10.76 6.59
C GLU A 286 14.46 11.66 7.80
N PRO A 287 13.84 11.12 8.85
CA PRO A 287 13.47 11.95 10.01
C PRO A 287 14.68 12.34 10.84
N LEU A 288 14.70 13.61 11.24
CA LEU A 288 15.71 14.17 12.15
C LEU A 288 15.23 14.24 13.60
N GLY A 289 13.95 13.97 13.84
CA GLY A 289 13.29 14.25 15.12
C GLY A 289 12.70 15.66 15.15
N ASN A 290 11.92 15.96 16.19
CA ASN A 290 11.27 17.26 16.39
C ASN A 290 10.44 17.74 15.19
N GLY A 291 9.88 16.81 14.43
CA GLY A 291 9.03 17.12 13.28
C GLY A 291 9.79 17.54 12.03
N GLN A 292 11.11 17.42 12.01
CA GLN A 292 11.94 17.83 10.88
C GLN A 292 12.48 16.61 10.12
N PHE A 293 12.77 16.83 8.84
CA PHE A 293 13.25 15.80 7.91
C PHE A 293 14.36 16.36 7.04
N VAL A 294 15.21 15.47 6.56
CA VAL A 294 15.98 15.72 5.33
C VAL A 294 15.33 14.95 4.19
N LEU A 295 15.44 15.49 3.00
CA LEU A 295 15.00 14.86 1.76
C LEU A 295 16.22 14.36 1.01
N ARG A 296 16.13 13.17 0.45
CA ARG A 296 17.23 12.57 -0.30
C ARG A 296 16.70 12.06 -1.63
N ASP A 297 17.34 12.51 -2.69
CA ASP A 297 17.03 12.12 -4.06
C ASP A 297 17.44 10.66 -4.27
N ALA A 298 16.48 9.78 -4.56
CA ALA A 298 16.77 8.36 -4.72
C ALA A 298 17.59 8.04 -5.96
N ALA A 299 17.52 8.90 -6.99
CA ALA A 299 18.25 8.67 -8.24
C ALA A 299 19.76 8.91 -8.12
N LYS A 300 20.14 9.96 -7.37
CA LYS A 300 21.55 10.32 -7.16
C LYS A 300 22.08 9.86 -5.80
N GLY A 301 21.20 9.59 -4.84
CA GLY A 301 21.58 9.29 -3.47
C GLY A 301 22.03 10.49 -2.68
N THR A 302 21.75 11.72 -3.15
CA THR A 302 22.25 12.98 -2.58
C THR A 302 21.15 13.73 -1.85
N TYR A 303 21.55 14.60 -0.92
CA TYR A 303 20.59 15.39 -0.16
C TYR A 303 20.07 16.57 -0.96
N VAL A 304 18.89 17.03 -0.58
CA VAL A 304 18.16 18.16 -1.19
C VAL A 304 18.28 19.37 -0.29
N LYS A 305 18.55 20.52 -0.88
CA LYS A 305 18.58 21.80 -0.15
C LYS A 305 17.76 22.86 -0.89
N VAL A 306 17.48 23.95 -0.21
CA VAL A 306 16.97 25.18 -0.82
C VAL A 306 18.18 26.06 -1.11
N ASN A 307 18.38 26.42 -2.37
CA ASN A 307 19.51 27.27 -2.78
C ASN A 307 19.16 28.76 -2.62
N ASP A 308 20.13 29.64 -2.92
CA ASP A 308 19.99 31.09 -2.75
C ASP A 308 18.90 31.71 -3.65
N ASP A 309 18.47 31.01 -4.71
CA ASP A 309 17.39 31.43 -5.60
C ASP A 309 16.03 30.91 -5.17
N ASN A 310 15.94 30.27 -3.99
CA ASN A 310 14.74 29.62 -3.45
C ASN A 310 14.25 28.49 -4.37
N ILE A 311 15.18 27.69 -4.88
CA ILE A 311 14.88 26.51 -5.71
C ILE A 311 15.35 25.27 -4.94
N LEU A 312 14.58 24.20 -5.02
CA LEU A 312 15.00 22.88 -4.52
C LEU A 312 16.11 22.35 -5.42
N GLU A 313 17.22 21.97 -4.82
CA GLU A 313 18.41 21.49 -5.53
C GLU A 313 18.88 20.18 -4.90
N ALA A 314 19.09 19.16 -5.71
CA ALA A 314 19.69 17.88 -5.29
C ALA A 314 21.16 17.87 -5.68
N GLY A 315 21.96 17.06 -5.00
CA GLY A 315 23.38 16.92 -5.28
C GLY A 315 24.27 17.32 -4.12
N CYS A 316 23.70 17.56 -2.97
CA CYS A 316 24.45 17.91 -1.76
C CYS A 316 25.01 16.66 -1.11
N GLU A 317 26.26 16.75 -0.64
CA GLU A 317 26.89 15.69 0.13
C GLU A 317 26.39 15.73 1.59
N ALA A 318 26.33 14.55 2.20
CA ALA A 318 26.00 14.47 3.62
C ALA A 318 27.06 15.20 4.47
N THR A 319 26.59 15.95 5.45
CA THR A 319 27.47 16.65 6.41
C THR A 319 27.16 16.18 7.83
N ASP A 320 28.13 16.30 8.73
CA ASP A 320 27.94 15.92 10.13
C ASP A 320 26.86 16.75 10.83
N GLU A 321 26.70 18.00 10.41
CA GLU A 321 25.62 18.88 10.87
C GLU A 321 24.76 19.26 9.67
N ILE A 322 23.48 18.96 9.75
CA ILE A 322 22.52 19.29 8.69
C ILE A 322 22.17 20.78 8.82
N PRO A 323 22.49 21.61 7.82
CA PRO A 323 22.10 23.04 7.89
C PRO A 323 20.61 23.25 7.67
N ASP A 324 20.10 24.41 8.08
CA ASP A 324 18.65 24.70 8.03
C ASP A 324 18.10 24.66 6.60
N ASN A 325 18.90 24.98 5.59
CA ASN A 325 18.44 24.94 4.20
C ASN A 325 18.32 23.51 3.63
N GLU A 326 18.75 22.49 4.37
CA GLU A 326 18.55 21.08 4.06
C GLU A 326 17.47 20.44 4.94
N ARG A 327 16.86 21.21 5.84
CA ARG A 327 15.81 20.73 6.76
C ARG A 327 14.45 21.13 6.27
N PHE A 328 13.52 20.22 6.38
CA PHE A 328 12.14 20.41 5.92
C PHE A 328 11.17 19.93 6.99
N ILE A 329 9.98 20.51 6.96
CA ILE A 329 8.83 20.05 7.73
C ILE A 329 7.79 19.56 6.70
N ILE A 330 7.28 18.35 6.89
CA ILE A 330 6.27 17.78 6.00
C ILE A 330 4.94 17.74 6.75
N HIS A 331 4.00 18.53 6.29
CA HIS A 331 2.66 18.59 6.84
C HIS A 331 1.78 17.64 6.03
N THR A 332 1.16 16.67 6.71
CA THR A 332 0.39 15.61 6.04
C THR A 332 -1.06 15.62 6.47
N SER A 333 -1.92 15.06 5.64
CA SER A 333 -3.28 14.75 6.04
C SER A 333 -3.27 13.73 7.19
N GLN A 334 -4.31 13.74 8.01
CA GLN A 334 -4.45 12.80 9.12
C GLN A 334 -4.39 11.35 8.64
N GLU A 335 -4.97 11.06 7.48
CA GLU A 335 -4.99 9.69 6.97
C GLU A 335 -3.58 9.16 6.66
N LEU A 336 -2.68 10.01 6.16
CA LEU A 336 -1.28 9.62 5.94
C LEU A 336 -0.54 9.33 7.24
N SER A 337 -0.97 9.96 8.31
CA SER A 337 -0.32 9.87 9.61
C SER A 337 -0.86 8.72 10.46
N GLU A 338 -1.99 8.12 10.06
CA GLU A 338 -2.60 7.04 10.83
C GLU A 338 -1.76 5.76 10.78
N VAL A 339 -1.71 5.10 11.93
CA VAL A 339 -0.99 3.82 12.08
C VAL A 339 -1.86 2.67 11.62
N SER A 340 -1.32 1.80 10.80
CA SER A 340 -1.98 0.55 10.43
C SER A 340 -1.44 -0.60 11.29
N HIS A 341 -2.29 -1.56 11.55
CA HIS A 341 -1.89 -2.85 12.14
C HIS A 341 -1.14 -2.74 13.47
N PHE A 342 -1.62 -1.87 14.39
CA PHE A 342 -1.07 -1.88 15.75
C PHE A 342 -1.45 -3.20 16.42
N THR A 343 -0.45 -4.04 16.66
CA THR A 343 -0.61 -5.37 17.20
C THR A 343 0.44 -5.66 18.26
N PHE A 344 0.23 -6.74 18.97
CA PHE A 344 1.27 -7.34 19.80
C PHE A 344 1.34 -8.83 19.50
N ASP A 345 2.54 -9.37 19.51
CA ASP A 345 2.74 -10.78 19.26
C ASP A 345 2.63 -11.56 20.58
N LYS A 346 1.58 -12.35 20.69
CA LYS A 346 1.35 -13.17 21.86
C LYS A 346 2.43 -14.21 22.07
N SER A 347 3.09 -14.65 21.00
CA SER A 347 4.12 -15.70 21.08
C SER A 347 5.44 -15.18 21.69
N THR A 348 5.72 -13.89 21.52
CA THR A 348 6.94 -13.26 22.04
C THR A 348 6.77 -12.70 23.45
N ARG A 349 5.53 -12.66 23.96
CA ARG A 349 5.24 -12.14 25.28
C ARG A 349 5.94 -12.94 26.35
N THR A 350 6.67 -12.24 27.22
CA THR A 350 7.31 -12.85 28.38
C THR A 350 6.56 -12.48 29.67
N LYS A 351 7.14 -12.80 30.82
CA LYS A 351 6.60 -12.41 32.13
C LYS A 351 6.68 -10.91 32.39
N THR A 352 7.65 -10.24 31.74
CA THR A 352 7.97 -8.84 32.01
C THR A 352 8.13 -8.00 30.75
N SER A 353 7.81 -8.54 29.56
CA SER A 353 7.92 -7.79 28.32
C SER A 353 6.88 -8.19 27.30
N ILE A 354 6.67 -7.30 26.31
CA ILE A 354 5.81 -7.57 25.16
C ILE A 354 6.34 -6.79 23.96
N ASP A 355 6.27 -7.43 22.79
CA ASP A 355 6.61 -6.80 21.53
C ASP A 355 5.36 -6.19 20.91
N LEU A 356 5.43 -4.89 20.64
CA LEU A 356 4.43 -4.12 19.89
C LEU A 356 4.93 -3.94 18.46
N SER A 357 4.04 -3.98 17.48
CA SER A 357 4.36 -3.68 16.08
C SER A 357 3.23 -2.91 15.42
N TRP A 358 3.58 -2.17 14.37
CA TRP A 358 2.63 -1.32 13.64
C TRP A 358 3.11 -1.09 12.21
N GLY A 359 2.18 -0.71 11.33
CA GLY A 359 2.53 -0.31 9.98
C GLY A 359 2.91 1.16 9.92
N LYS A 360 3.99 1.48 9.22
CA LYS A 360 4.41 2.86 9.00
C LYS A 360 3.70 3.42 7.76
N PRO A 361 2.88 4.48 7.90
CA PRO A 361 2.27 5.09 6.72
C PRO A 361 3.29 5.98 6.01
N LEU A 362 3.84 5.52 4.89
CA LEU A 362 4.70 6.27 3.98
C LEU A 362 5.88 7.02 4.65
N ASN A 363 6.29 6.62 5.85
CA ASN A 363 7.41 7.22 6.59
C ASN A 363 7.28 8.73 6.82
N LEU A 364 6.05 9.23 6.98
CA LEU A 364 5.81 10.67 7.11
C LEU A 364 5.68 11.18 8.55
N TYR A 365 6.15 10.42 9.52
CA TYR A 365 6.20 10.84 10.92
C TYR A 365 7.63 10.79 11.45
N THR A 366 7.94 11.63 12.42
CA THR A 366 9.27 11.69 13.00
C THR A 366 9.39 10.85 14.26
N ASP A 367 8.53 11.09 15.25
CA ASP A 367 8.64 10.47 16.56
C ASP A 367 7.38 9.69 16.88
N ILE A 368 7.58 8.61 17.62
CA ILE A 368 6.49 7.79 18.15
C ILE A 368 6.66 7.73 19.65
N GLU A 369 5.69 8.24 20.39
CA GLU A 369 5.66 8.08 21.84
C GLU A 369 4.86 6.82 22.15
N VAL A 370 5.47 5.93 22.92
CA VAL A 370 4.86 4.68 23.39
C VAL A 370 4.36 4.89 24.80
N TYR A 371 3.11 4.58 25.03
CA TYR A 371 2.46 4.71 26.35
C TYR A 371 1.93 3.36 26.82
N ALA A 372 2.00 3.14 28.13
CA ALA A 372 1.47 1.94 28.78
C ALA A 372 0.73 2.30 30.06
N LYS A 373 -0.26 1.46 30.38
CA LYS A 373 -1.04 1.59 31.62
C LYS A 373 -1.41 0.18 32.10
N ALA A 374 -1.16 -0.11 33.37
CA ALA A 374 -1.70 -1.33 33.96
C ALA A 374 -3.23 -1.19 34.10
N SER A 375 -3.95 -2.31 34.05
CA SER A 375 -5.42 -2.30 34.05
C SER A 375 -6.02 -1.68 35.34
N ASN A 376 -5.26 -1.67 36.41
CA ASN A 376 -5.67 -1.04 37.69
C ASN A 376 -5.25 0.43 37.79
N GLU A 377 -4.64 0.98 36.75
CA GLU A 377 -4.23 2.39 36.69
C GLU A 377 -5.20 3.19 35.81
N VAL A 378 -5.33 4.48 36.13
CA VAL A 378 -6.21 5.39 35.41
C VAL A 378 -5.45 6.13 34.32
N VAL A 379 -4.15 6.38 34.53
CA VAL A 379 -3.34 7.25 33.67
C VAL A 379 -2.33 6.41 32.89
N PHE A 380 -2.19 6.72 31.59
CA PHE A 380 -1.14 6.18 30.77
C PHE A 380 0.18 6.87 31.07
N ASN A 381 1.21 6.10 31.26
CA ASN A 381 2.58 6.59 31.48
C ASN A 381 3.39 6.45 30.21
N LYS A 382 4.15 7.48 29.88
CA LYS A 382 5.04 7.42 28.70
C LYS A 382 6.21 6.47 29.01
N VAL A 383 6.33 5.45 28.15
CA VAL A 383 7.41 4.44 28.25
C VAL A 383 8.67 4.98 27.59
N THR A 384 8.53 5.51 26.35
CA THR A 384 9.66 5.97 25.56
C THR A 384 9.19 6.85 24.42
N THR A 385 10.16 7.50 23.77
CA THR A 385 10.01 8.11 22.44
C THR A 385 11.02 7.44 21.51
N ILE A 386 10.57 6.99 20.35
CA ILE A 386 11.37 6.28 19.35
C ILE A 386 11.16 6.96 17.98
N THR A 387 12.12 6.76 17.09
CA THR A 387 12.11 7.44 15.78
C THR A 387 12.27 6.41 14.66
N ASN A 388 11.39 6.49 13.67
CA ASN A 388 11.47 5.75 12.41
C ASN A 388 11.59 4.22 12.57
N VAL A 389 10.83 3.65 13.52
CA VAL A 389 10.74 2.19 13.69
C VAL A 389 9.29 1.74 13.58
N ASP A 390 9.10 0.46 13.34
CA ASP A 390 7.79 -0.16 13.19
C ASP A 390 7.50 -1.18 14.30
N HIS A 391 8.36 -1.23 15.31
CA HIS A 391 8.20 -2.14 16.44
C HIS A 391 8.94 -1.61 17.68
N TYR A 392 8.53 -2.08 18.85
CA TYR A 392 9.22 -1.77 20.11
C TYR A 392 8.89 -2.83 21.16
N THR A 393 9.90 -3.28 21.90
CA THR A 393 9.72 -4.18 23.02
C THR A 393 9.55 -3.37 24.30
N VAL A 394 8.36 -3.41 24.89
CA VAL A 394 8.10 -2.80 26.20
C VAL A 394 8.59 -3.79 27.25
N ASN A 395 9.54 -3.35 28.07
CA ASN A 395 10.15 -4.14 29.13
C ASN A 395 9.67 -3.67 30.52
N ASP A 396 10.11 -4.36 31.55
CA ASP A 396 9.89 -4.04 32.97
C ASP A 396 8.42 -4.03 33.35
N LEU A 397 7.62 -4.81 32.63
CA LEU A 397 6.21 -5.02 32.98
C LEU A 397 6.09 -5.95 34.18
N LYS A 398 5.08 -5.73 35.00
CA LYS A 398 4.83 -6.57 36.16
C LYS A 398 4.18 -7.89 35.75
N GLU A 399 4.76 -9.01 36.21
CA GLU A 399 4.26 -10.35 35.91
C GLU A 399 2.79 -10.50 36.37
N GLY A 400 1.99 -11.18 35.51
CA GLY A 400 0.58 -11.46 35.81
C GLY A 400 -0.34 -10.27 35.74
N THR A 401 0.12 -9.15 35.21
CA THR A 401 -0.63 -7.90 35.14
C THR A 401 -1.11 -7.65 33.70
N GLN A 402 -2.35 -7.22 33.56
CA GLN A 402 -2.92 -6.81 32.31
C GLN A 402 -2.51 -5.36 32.01
N TYR A 403 -2.07 -5.10 30.79
CA TYR A 403 -1.65 -3.77 30.34
C TYR A 403 -2.42 -3.34 29.09
N GLU A 404 -2.61 -2.02 28.98
CA GLU A 404 -3.11 -1.35 27.78
C GLU A 404 -1.99 -0.48 27.22
N PHE A 405 -1.89 -0.42 25.90
CA PHE A 405 -0.86 0.34 25.19
C PHE A 405 -1.53 1.26 24.17
N TYR A 406 -0.95 2.44 23.97
CA TYR A 406 -1.25 3.25 22.80
C TYR A 406 0.01 3.93 22.29
N LEU A 407 -0.03 4.33 21.02
CA LEU A 407 1.05 5.04 20.34
C LEU A 407 0.55 6.43 19.98
N LYS A 408 1.42 7.43 20.16
CA LYS A 408 1.18 8.80 19.73
C LYS A 408 2.22 9.14 18.68
N PHE A 409 1.78 9.51 17.49
CA PHE A 409 2.64 9.81 16.37
C PHE A 409 2.78 11.32 16.23
N ILE A 410 4.01 11.79 16.05
CA ILE A 410 4.32 13.20 15.89
C ILE A 410 4.78 13.39 14.45
N SER A 411 4.12 14.29 13.73
CA SER A 411 4.48 14.68 12.38
C SER A 411 4.56 16.19 12.30
N GLY A 412 5.17 16.70 11.24
CA GLY A 412 5.31 18.13 11.08
C GLY A 412 6.33 18.72 12.05
N ASN A 413 6.05 19.87 12.60
CA ASN A 413 7.00 20.67 13.37
C ASN A 413 6.96 20.45 14.88
N GLY A 414 6.49 19.31 15.32
CA GLY A 414 6.38 19.02 16.75
C GLY A 414 5.20 19.68 17.46
N ASN A 415 4.60 20.71 16.86
CA ASN A 415 3.36 21.33 17.32
C ASN A 415 2.14 20.69 16.69
N LEU A 416 2.34 19.88 15.68
CA LEU A 416 1.31 19.09 15.04
C LEU A 416 1.32 17.70 15.66
N GLU A 417 0.75 17.61 16.85
CA GLU A 417 0.36 16.31 17.36
C GLU A 417 -0.78 15.81 16.45
N LEU A 418 -0.62 14.61 15.95
CA LEU A 418 -1.66 13.99 15.14
C LEU A 418 -2.84 13.69 16.04
N SER A 419 -3.79 14.60 16.05
CA SER A 419 -4.98 14.63 16.90
C SER A 419 -4.66 14.59 18.41
N ASP A 420 -5.64 14.94 19.20
CA ASP A 420 -5.54 14.89 20.66
C ASP A 420 -5.57 13.43 21.12
N ASN A 421 -4.40 12.89 21.40
CA ASN A 421 -4.24 11.52 21.89
C ASN A 421 -4.84 10.49 20.92
N PRO A 422 -4.27 10.32 19.74
CA PRO A 422 -4.81 9.32 18.82
C PRO A 422 -4.60 7.92 19.39
N VAL A 423 -5.67 7.33 19.81
CA VAL A 423 -5.68 5.92 20.18
C VAL A 423 -6.08 5.16 18.94
N TYR A 424 -5.10 4.82 18.12
CA TYR A 424 -5.37 4.10 16.88
C TYR A 424 -5.83 2.68 17.17
N GLU A 425 -5.15 2.03 18.08
CA GLU A 425 -5.58 0.75 18.60
C GLU A 425 -5.00 0.54 19.99
N THR A 426 -5.86 0.31 20.97
CA THR A 426 -5.43 -0.01 22.33
C THR A 426 -5.50 -1.52 22.50
N LYS A 427 -4.41 -2.13 22.96
CA LYS A 427 -4.35 -3.58 23.21
C LYS A 427 -4.24 -3.86 24.70
N LYS A 428 -4.98 -4.86 25.19
CA LYS A 428 -4.92 -5.37 26.56
C LYS A 428 -4.15 -6.68 26.59
N ILE A 429 -3.29 -6.80 27.58
CA ILE A 429 -2.46 -8.00 27.76
C ILE A 429 -2.68 -8.56 29.15
N UNK A 430 -3.09 -9.68 29.18
CA UNK A 430 -3.34 -10.26 30.44
C UNK A 430 -2.20 -11.19 30.72
N UNK A 431 -1.69 -10.95 31.41
CA UNK A 431 -0.65 -11.75 31.91
C UNK A 431 -1.12 -12.96 32.61
N UNK A 432 -2.12 -13.02 32.79
CA UNK A 432 -2.72 -14.05 33.45
C UNK A 432 -2.97 -15.31 32.69
N UNK A 433 -2.73 -15.23 31.74
CA UNK A 433 -2.92 -16.39 31.01
C UNK A 433 -1.88 -17.49 31.21
N UNK A 434 -1.13 -17.05 31.61
CA UNK A 434 -0.11 -17.94 31.97
C UNK A 434 -0.36 -18.76 33.22
N LEU A 435 -0.94 -18.25 34.05
CA LEU A 435 -1.29 -18.98 35.30
C LEU A 435 -2.44 -19.97 35.08
N GLN A 436 -3.36 -19.71 34.20
CA GLN A 436 -4.47 -20.64 33.98
C GLN A 436 -4.06 -21.89 33.19
N GLU A 437 -3.06 -21.80 32.33
CA GLU A 437 -2.54 -22.99 31.64
C GLU A 437 -1.69 -23.90 32.55
N LEU A 438 -0.96 -23.27 33.47
CA LEU A 438 -0.17 -24.04 34.45
C LEU A 438 -1.07 -24.80 35.44
N VAL A 439 -2.21 -24.23 35.80
CA VAL A 439 -3.17 -24.88 36.71
C VAL A 439 -3.93 -26.01 36.00
N LYS A 440 -4.11 -25.95 34.69
CA LYS A 440 -4.73 -27.04 33.92
C LYS A 440 -3.80 -28.25 33.73
N ASN A 441 -2.50 -28.00 33.64
CA ASN A 441 -1.53 -29.09 33.41
C ASN A 441 -1.11 -29.80 34.70
N HIS A 442 -1.52 -29.29 35.87
CA HIS A 442 -1.24 -29.95 37.17
C HIS A 442 -2.43 -30.76 37.71
N LYS A 443 -3.52 -30.86 36.91
CA LYS A 443 -4.71 -31.65 37.29
C LYS A 443 -4.97 -32.84 36.36
N GLN A 444 -3.94 -33.32 35.65
CA GLN A 444 -3.99 -34.61 34.94
C GLN A 444 -3.10 -35.63 35.60
#